data_ffd56804f2d58abfe8cbab1416ef951a
#
_entry.id   ffd56804f2d58abfe8cbab1416ef951a
#
_cell.length_a   1.000
_cell.length_b   1.000
_cell.length_c   1.000
_cell.angle_alpha   90.00
_cell.angle_beta   90.00
_cell.angle_gamma   90.00
#
_symmetry.space_group_name_H-M   'P 1'
#
loop_
_entity.id
_entity.type
_entity.pdbx_description
1 polymer ?
#
loop_
_entity_poly.entity_id
_entity_poly.type
_entity_poly.pdbx_seq_one_letter_code
_entity_poly.pdbx_strand_id
1 'polypeptide(L)'
;MKSTNLVNVAVAQVEPAENKDKAILKIAEFAQKAAEKDVQLILFPEAFIGGYPRGSGFGALIGVRTNEGREAFRHYWEAAIEVPGRECSQIGQIAKRNKLQIIEFFDFLNCFF
;
A
#
# COMPACT_ATOMS: atom_id res chain seq x y z
N MET A 1 20.73 -23.31 21.54
CA MET A 1 19.89 -22.67 20.53
C MET A 1 18.59 -22.20 21.17
N LYS A 2 18.33 -20.91 21.15
CA LYS A 2 17.08 -20.40 21.69
C LYS A 2 15.96 -20.59 20.67
N SER A 3 15.00 -21.42 20.98
CA SER A 3 13.72 -21.41 20.31
C SER A 3 12.96 -20.17 20.82
N THR A 4 12.80 -19.15 19.99
CA THR A 4 12.00 -17.99 20.35
C THR A 4 10.77 -17.94 19.46
N ASN A 5 9.62 -17.72 20.07
CA ASN A 5 8.38 -17.45 19.36
C ASN A 5 8.20 -15.94 19.09
N LEU A 6 9.31 -15.19 19.13
CA LEU A 6 9.29 -13.76 18.90
C LEU A 6 9.50 -13.45 17.42
N VAL A 7 8.73 -12.53 16.93
CA VAL A 7 8.82 -12.01 15.55
C VAL A 7 9.11 -10.52 15.64
N ASN A 8 10.16 -10.09 14.94
CA ASN A 8 10.47 -8.67 14.83
C ASN A 8 9.54 -8.04 13.78
N VAL A 9 8.78 -7.05 14.19
CA VAL A 9 7.84 -6.37 13.32
C VAL A 9 8.15 -4.88 13.24
N ALA A 10 7.76 -4.25 12.15
CA ALA A 10 7.84 -2.82 11.96
C ALA A 10 6.53 -2.27 11.43
N VAL A 11 6.26 -1.03 11.78
CA VAL A 11 5.15 -0.25 11.23
C VAL A 11 5.75 0.96 10.53
N ALA A 12 5.43 1.12 9.25
CA ALA A 12 5.86 2.29 8.49
C ALA A 12 4.86 3.43 8.71
N GLN A 13 5.32 4.48 9.38
CA GLN A 13 4.56 5.74 9.48
C GLN A 13 5.04 6.67 8.38
N VAL A 14 4.34 6.63 7.25
CA VAL A 14 4.77 7.33 6.04
C VAL A 14 3.54 7.86 5.31
N GLU A 15 3.69 9.06 4.74
CA GLU A 15 2.63 9.65 3.93
C GLU A 15 2.44 8.89 2.62
N PRO A 16 1.20 8.82 2.11
CA PRO A 16 0.95 8.28 0.78
C PRO A 16 1.81 8.97 -0.29
N ALA A 17 2.24 8.20 -1.26
CA ALA A 17 3.00 8.72 -2.39
C ALA A 17 2.06 9.33 -3.43
N GLU A 18 2.60 10.18 -4.29
CA GLU A 18 1.83 10.86 -5.34
C GLU A 18 1.21 9.90 -6.36
N ASN A 19 1.87 8.78 -6.62
CA ASN A 19 1.43 7.79 -7.59
C ASN A 19 1.91 6.37 -7.23
N LYS A 20 1.45 5.38 -7.96
CA LYS A 20 1.77 3.97 -7.73
C LYS A 20 3.28 3.69 -7.80
N ASP A 21 3.96 4.23 -8.78
CA ASP A 21 5.38 3.99 -8.96
C ASP A 21 6.20 4.54 -7.79
N LYS A 22 5.88 5.73 -7.32
CA LYS A 22 6.52 6.32 -6.13
C LYS A 22 6.16 5.56 -4.86
N ALA A 23 4.94 5.03 -4.75
CA ALA A 23 4.55 4.19 -3.63
C ALA A 23 5.39 2.90 -3.57
N ILE A 24 5.58 2.24 -4.70
CA ILE A 24 6.41 1.04 -4.81
C ILE A 24 7.87 1.34 -4.42
N LEU A 25 8.42 2.47 -4.85
CA LEU A 25 9.77 2.90 -4.46
C LEU A 25 9.89 3.12 -2.96
N LYS A 26 8.90 3.74 -2.32
CA LYS A 26 8.86 3.91 -0.86
C LYS A 26 8.79 2.56 -0.14
N ILE A 27 7.96 1.66 -0.63
CA ILE A 27 7.85 0.30 -0.07
C ILE A 27 9.23 -0.40 -0.14
N ALA A 28 9.92 -0.31 -1.27
CA ALA A 28 11.25 -0.90 -1.44
C ALA A 28 12.26 -0.29 -0.46
N GLU A 29 12.26 1.03 -0.30
CA GLU A 29 13.16 1.73 0.62
C GLU A 29 12.92 1.31 2.07
N PHE A 30 11.68 1.33 2.53
CA PHE A 30 11.35 0.98 3.90
C PHE A 30 11.55 -0.51 4.18
N ALA A 31 11.27 -1.38 3.20
CA ALA A 31 11.54 -2.82 3.32
C ALA A 31 13.05 -3.09 3.48
N GLN A 32 13.88 -2.39 2.73
CA GLN A 32 15.34 -2.50 2.87
C GLN A 32 15.80 -2.06 4.27
N LYS A 33 15.35 -0.90 4.74
CA LYS A 33 15.68 -0.40 6.08
C LYS A 33 15.21 -1.35 7.19
N ALA A 34 14.05 -1.96 7.02
CA ALA A 34 13.52 -2.96 7.94
C ALA A 34 14.38 -4.23 7.94
N ALA A 35 14.78 -4.71 6.77
CA ALA A 35 15.63 -5.88 6.65
C ALA A 35 17.00 -5.69 7.33
N GLU A 36 17.57 -4.49 7.25
CA GLU A 36 18.82 -4.14 7.95
C GLU A 36 18.71 -4.22 9.47
N LYS A 37 17.50 -4.23 10.01
CA LYS A 37 17.18 -4.35 11.43
C LYS A 37 16.58 -5.70 11.80
N ASP A 38 16.78 -6.70 10.97
CA ASP A 38 16.24 -8.06 11.16
C ASP A 38 14.72 -8.11 11.35
N VAL A 39 14.00 -7.20 10.73
CA VAL A 39 12.53 -7.19 10.72
C VAL A 39 12.03 -8.30 9.81
N GLN A 40 11.04 -9.05 10.28
CA GLN A 40 10.45 -10.17 9.55
C GLN A 40 9.10 -9.83 8.92
N LEU A 41 8.46 -8.78 9.43
CA LEU A 41 7.16 -8.32 8.94
C LEU A 41 7.06 -6.81 9.06
N ILE A 42 6.70 -6.14 7.97
CA ILE A 42 6.45 -4.69 7.95
C ILE A 42 5.02 -4.40 7.50
N LEU A 43 4.36 -3.52 8.24
CA LEU A 43 3.01 -3.04 7.96
C LEU A 43 3.07 -1.62 7.43
N PHE A 44 2.45 -1.39 6.28
CA PHE A 44 2.24 -0.05 5.72
C PHE A 44 0.85 0.49 6.09
N PRO A 45 0.67 1.83 6.05
CA PRO A 45 -0.63 2.43 6.34
C PRO A 45 -1.73 1.94 5.39
N GLU A 46 -2.96 1.92 5.89
CA GLU A 46 -4.13 1.66 5.05
C GLU A 46 -4.17 2.61 3.86
N ALA A 47 -4.51 2.09 2.70
CA ALA A 47 -4.61 2.84 1.44
C ALA A 47 -3.32 3.61 1.09
N PHE A 48 -2.16 3.10 1.48
CA PHE A 48 -0.88 3.71 1.15
C PHE A 48 -0.67 3.85 -0.36
N ILE A 49 -1.07 2.82 -1.10
CA ILE A 49 -1.05 2.86 -2.57
C ILE A 49 -2.42 3.33 -3.05
N GLY A 50 -2.43 4.42 -3.79
CA GLY A 50 -3.66 5.00 -4.33
C GLY A 50 -4.27 6.09 -3.45
N GLY A 51 -3.87 6.17 -2.18
CA GLY A 51 -4.35 7.16 -1.23
C GLY A 51 -5.74 6.87 -0.69
N TYR A 52 -6.08 7.55 0.37
CA TYR A 52 -7.39 7.48 1.00
C TYR A 52 -8.25 8.65 0.50
N PRO A 53 -9.50 8.41 0.06
CA PRO A 53 -10.32 9.47 -0.55
C PRO A 53 -10.92 10.44 0.47
N ARG A 54 -10.17 10.75 1.53
CA ARG A 54 -10.63 11.65 2.58
C ARG A 54 -10.85 13.06 2.01
N GLY A 55 -12.02 13.61 2.24
CA GLY A 55 -12.40 14.93 1.76
C GLY A 55 -12.85 14.96 0.30
N SER A 56 -12.82 13.82 -0.40
CA SER A 56 -13.38 13.73 -1.74
C SER A 56 -14.82 13.22 -1.68
N GLY A 57 -15.74 14.02 -2.17
CA GLY A 57 -17.12 13.62 -2.34
C GLY A 57 -17.42 13.00 -3.69
N PHE A 58 -16.46 12.94 -4.59
CA PHE A 58 -16.64 12.53 -6.00
C PHE A 58 -17.82 13.23 -6.68
N GLY A 59 -18.12 14.47 -6.26
CA GLY A 59 -19.28 15.20 -6.71
C GLY A 59 -20.63 14.62 -6.25
N ALA A 60 -20.61 13.66 -5.32
CA ALA A 60 -21.81 13.04 -4.81
C ALA A 60 -22.47 13.93 -3.75
N LEU A 61 -23.28 14.85 -4.20
CA LEU A 61 -24.42 15.34 -3.40
C LEU A 61 -25.53 14.31 -3.57
N ILE A 62 -26.30 14.07 -2.51
CA ILE A 62 -27.40 13.10 -2.55
C ILE A 62 -28.30 13.39 -3.76
N GLY A 63 -28.38 12.44 -4.70
CA GLY A 63 -29.19 12.53 -5.90
C GLY A 63 -28.58 13.26 -7.09
N VAL A 64 -27.34 13.75 -6.98
CA VAL A 64 -26.68 14.48 -8.08
C VAL A 64 -25.36 13.80 -8.47
N ARG A 65 -25.18 13.55 -9.77
CA ARG A 65 -23.93 13.08 -10.34
C ARG A 65 -23.38 14.16 -11.26
N THR A 66 -22.21 14.68 -10.92
CA THR A 66 -21.53 15.69 -11.75
C THR A 66 -20.44 15.06 -12.60
N ASN A 67 -20.08 15.72 -13.70
CA ASN A 67 -18.96 15.28 -14.55
C ASN A 67 -17.64 15.40 -13.79
N GLU A 68 -17.46 16.43 -12.99
CA GLU A 68 -16.28 16.63 -12.14
C GLU A 68 -16.14 15.49 -11.11
N GLY A 69 -17.25 15.07 -10.53
CA GLY A 69 -17.27 13.95 -9.60
C GLY A 69 -16.92 12.62 -10.24
N ARG A 70 -17.41 12.39 -11.47
CA ARG A 70 -17.05 11.20 -12.26
C ARG A 70 -15.56 11.18 -12.61
N GLU A 71 -15.01 12.33 -12.96
CA GLU A 71 -13.59 12.47 -13.27
C GLU A 71 -12.72 12.24 -12.03
N ALA A 72 -13.11 12.79 -10.87
CA ALA A 72 -12.45 12.54 -9.61
C ALA A 72 -12.46 11.05 -9.24
N PHE A 73 -13.58 10.37 -9.45
CA PHE A 73 -13.70 8.93 -9.23
C PHE A 73 -12.84 8.14 -10.20
N ARG A 74 -12.76 8.55 -11.47
CA ARG A 74 -11.90 7.92 -12.47
C ARG A 74 -10.43 7.97 -12.04
N HIS A 75 -9.95 9.12 -11.59
CA HIS A 75 -8.58 9.25 -11.09
C HIS A 75 -8.32 8.34 -9.88
N TYR A 76 -9.27 8.29 -8.97
CA TYR A 76 -9.17 7.40 -7.81
C TYR A 76 -9.12 5.92 -8.22
N TRP A 77 -9.97 5.52 -9.16
CA TRP A 77 -9.98 4.18 -9.72
C TRP A 77 -8.66 3.81 -10.39
N GLU A 78 -8.13 4.71 -11.20
CA GLU A 78 -6.87 4.49 -11.91
C GLU A 78 -5.65 4.43 -10.97
N ALA A 79 -5.73 5.08 -9.82
CA ALA A 79 -4.70 5.02 -8.79
C ALA A 79 -4.70 3.68 -8.01
N ALA A 80 -5.78 2.92 -8.08
CA ALA A 80 -5.86 1.60 -7.46
C ALA A 80 -5.00 0.58 -8.19
N ILE A 81 -4.59 -0.47 -7.46
CA ILE A 81 -3.85 -1.58 -8.06
C ILE A 81 -4.76 -2.77 -8.31
N GLU A 82 -4.43 -3.57 -9.30
CA GLU A 82 -5.09 -4.84 -9.56
C GLU A 82 -4.45 -5.95 -8.74
N VAL A 83 -5.28 -6.85 -8.22
CA VAL A 83 -4.84 -8.04 -7.48
C VAL A 83 -5.47 -9.28 -8.11
N PRO A 84 -4.69 -10.19 -8.71
CA PRO A 84 -3.25 -10.07 -8.98
C PRO A 84 -2.94 -9.07 -10.08
N GLY A 85 -1.74 -8.51 -10.07
CA GLY A 85 -1.32 -7.54 -11.08
C GLY A 85 0.16 -7.17 -10.97
N ARG A 86 0.56 -6.22 -11.80
CA ARG A 86 1.95 -5.77 -11.91
C ARG A 86 2.50 -5.27 -10.59
N GLU A 87 1.78 -4.39 -9.91
CA GLU A 87 2.22 -3.79 -8.66
C GLU A 87 2.35 -4.84 -7.55
N CYS A 88 1.39 -5.78 -7.49
CA CYS A 88 1.47 -6.91 -6.55
C CYS A 88 2.72 -7.76 -6.79
N SER A 89 3.07 -8.03 -8.04
CA SER A 89 4.29 -8.76 -8.40
C SER A 89 5.54 -8.00 -7.96
N GLN A 90 5.58 -6.69 -8.15
CA GLN A 90 6.70 -5.84 -7.73
C GLN A 90 6.87 -5.86 -6.21
N ILE A 91 5.78 -5.72 -5.45
CA ILE A 91 5.81 -5.77 -3.98
C ILE A 91 6.25 -7.15 -3.51
N GLY A 92 5.75 -8.21 -4.12
CA GLY A 92 6.15 -9.58 -3.82
C GLY A 92 7.64 -9.82 -4.05
N GLN A 93 8.23 -9.26 -5.10
CA GLN A 93 9.68 -9.33 -5.34
C GLN A 93 10.48 -8.54 -4.31
N ILE A 94 9.98 -7.38 -3.87
CA ILE A 94 10.60 -6.60 -2.79
C ILE A 94 10.61 -7.41 -1.49
N ALA A 95 9.49 -8.03 -1.15
CA ALA A 95 9.37 -8.87 0.04
C ALA A 95 10.35 -10.05 -0.01
N LYS A 96 10.39 -10.75 -1.14
CA LYS A 96 11.30 -11.88 -1.35
C LYS A 96 12.76 -11.47 -1.26
N ARG A 97 13.15 -10.40 -1.91
CA ARG A 97 14.53 -9.90 -1.92
C ARG A 97 15.01 -9.51 -0.54
N ASN A 98 14.14 -8.92 0.27
CA ASN A 98 14.44 -8.49 1.64
C ASN A 98 14.16 -9.55 2.70
N LYS A 99 13.67 -10.72 2.31
CA LYS A 99 13.36 -11.85 3.20
C LYS A 99 12.43 -11.47 4.34
N LEU A 100 11.40 -10.67 4.04
CA LEU A 100 10.39 -10.27 5.01
C LEU A 100 9.00 -10.32 4.38
N GLN A 101 7.99 -10.26 5.22
CA GLN A 101 6.61 -10.14 4.78
C GLN A 101 6.19 -8.67 4.78
N ILE A 102 5.46 -8.27 3.75
CA ILE A 102 4.89 -6.94 3.61
C ILE A 102 3.37 -7.06 3.71
N ILE A 103 2.78 -6.27 4.59
CA ILE A 103 1.33 -6.16 4.70
C ILE A 103 0.91 -4.77 4.23
N GLU A 104 0.02 -4.76 3.28
CA GLU A 104 -0.62 -3.57 2.73
C GLU A 104 -2.13 -3.77 2.73
N PHE A 105 -2.87 -2.80 3.26
CA PHE A 105 -4.33 -2.81 3.24
C PHE A 105 -4.83 -1.88 2.14
N PHE A 106 -5.55 -2.47 1.17
CA PHE A 106 -6.29 -1.71 0.17
C PHE A 106 -7.72 -1.46 0.66
N ASP A 107 -8.38 -0.45 0.12
CA ASP A 107 -9.73 -0.08 0.53
C ASP A 107 -10.74 -1.24 0.52
N PHE A 108 -10.51 -2.24 -0.33
CA PHE A 108 -11.43 -3.36 -0.52
C PHE A 108 -10.80 -4.74 -0.30
N LEU A 109 -9.47 -4.83 -0.23
CA LEU A 109 -8.78 -6.11 -0.13
C LEU A 109 -7.54 -6.02 0.75
N ASN A 110 -7.35 -7.04 1.56
CA ASN A 110 -6.12 -7.23 2.31
C ASN A 110 -5.18 -8.12 1.49
N CYS A 111 -3.97 -7.65 1.26
CA CYS A 111 -2.96 -8.44 0.56
C CYS A 111 -1.76 -8.69 1.46
N PHE A 112 -1.31 -9.94 1.45
CA PHE A 112 -0.10 -10.36 2.13
C PHE A 112 0.93 -10.76 1.07
N PHE A 113 2.14 -10.28 1.23
CA PHE A 113 3.27 -10.53 0.34
C PHE A 113 4.46 -11.14 1.07
#